data_85756b8c3407071fe37bc0fe95d7fa83
#
_entry.id   85756b8c3407071fe37bc0fe95d7fa83
#
_cell.length_a   1.000
_cell.length_b   1.000
_cell.length_c   1.000
_cell.angle_alpha   90.00
_cell.angle_beta   90.00
_cell.angle_gamma   90.00
#
_symmetry.space_group_name_H-M   'P 1'
#
loop_
_entity.id
_entity.type
_entity.pdbx_description
1 polymer ?
#
loop_
_entity_poly.entity_id
_entity_poly.type
_entity_poly.pdbx_seq_one_letter_code
_entity_poly.pdbx_strand_id
1 'polypeptide(L)'
;SYGEPDGYQCHTYGLNFYLPLHGTGAWGVDKYTCRSSLSSAVTFNWKITEAGVSIYDMRDRQAEFEELRPYFLEDYYPLSGIDNTTAENTWLAYQLYRKSDDSGYIVAFRRKECPDKDCRVELSGVNPDKTYLLINKDTGDSIRKTGKELSEGLTLTLNEPRSSMIIRYQSDLSEPVHDLVVGEKTDAVLQAIGAEFDPHFLSQNVTRNDGAKEKDWKNIIEKRIKDMDIHRLRVMVLPQWYEPENDNDDPGLINWDKFTFNSPEMQSLY
;
A
#
# COMPACT_ATOMS: atom_id res chain seq x y z
N SER A 1 -1.06 14.88 9.01
CA SER A 1 -2.14 15.37 8.13
C SER A 1 -2.48 14.29 7.09
N TYR A 2 -3.68 14.30 6.57
CA TYR A 2 -4.06 13.43 5.47
C TYR A 2 -3.14 13.69 4.27
N GLY A 3 -2.56 12.62 3.71
CA GLY A 3 -1.71 12.71 2.52
C GLY A 3 -0.21 12.88 2.78
N GLU A 4 0.22 12.95 4.04
CA GLU A 4 1.65 13.01 4.34
C GLU A 4 2.27 11.61 4.38
N PRO A 5 3.24 11.30 3.52
CA PRO A 5 3.86 9.97 3.44
C PRO A 5 4.44 9.48 4.77
N ASP A 6 5.11 10.34 5.52
CA ASP A 6 5.76 9.97 6.78
C ASP A 6 4.75 9.53 7.86
N GLY A 7 3.52 10.06 7.82
CA GLY A 7 2.41 9.62 8.67
C GLY A 7 1.97 8.19 8.32
N TYR A 8 1.89 7.85 7.05
CA TYR A 8 1.56 6.49 6.60
C TYR A 8 2.68 5.49 6.92
N GLN A 9 3.95 5.89 6.79
CA GLN A 9 5.08 5.08 7.23
C GLN A 9 4.93 4.69 8.70
N CYS A 10 4.59 5.65 9.58
CA CYS A 10 4.36 5.38 11.00
C CYS A 10 3.16 4.46 11.23
N HIS A 11 2.11 4.59 10.43
CA HIS A 11 0.95 3.70 10.48
C HIS A 11 1.35 2.25 10.24
N THR A 12 1.98 1.97 9.10
CA THR A 12 2.45 0.63 8.75
C THR A 12 3.44 0.11 9.79
N TYR A 13 4.43 0.92 10.15
CA TYR A 13 5.47 0.53 11.09
C TYR A 13 4.93 0.18 12.48
N GLY A 14 3.97 0.96 12.99
CA GLY A 14 3.40 0.74 14.31
C GLY A 14 2.31 -0.33 14.36
N LEU A 15 1.39 -0.33 13.41
CA LEU A 15 0.23 -1.23 13.43
C LEU A 15 0.62 -2.69 13.18
N ASN A 16 1.60 -2.97 12.36
CA ASN A 16 2.03 -4.33 12.07
C ASN A 16 2.50 -5.12 13.31
N PHE A 17 2.83 -4.43 14.42
CA PHE A 17 3.17 -5.11 15.66
C PHE A 17 2.00 -5.88 16.29
N TYR A 18 0.76 -5.44 16.07
CA TYR A 18 -0.40 -6.01 16.75
C TYR A 18 -1.66 -6.10 15.88
N LEU A 19 -1.66 -5.46 14.73
CA LEU A 19 -2.80 -5.47 13.80
C LEU A 19 -2.29 -5.65 12.36
N PRO A 20 -1.91 -6.88 11.96
CA PRO A 20 -1.39 -7.13 10.62
C PRO A 20 -2.41 -6.86 9.51
N LEU A 21 -3.71 -7.03 9.81
CA LEU A 21 -4.80 -6.71 8.89
C LEU A 21 -5.25 -5.26 9.09
N HIS A 22 -4.61 -4.34 8.40
CA HIS A 22 -5.02 -2.94 8.36
C HIS A 22 -4.89 -2.36 6.95
N GLY A 23 -5.60 -1.26 6.71
CA GLY A 23 -5.60 -0.58 5.42
C GLY A 23 -4.99 0.82 5.50
N THR A 24 -4.40 1.23 4.40
CA THR A 24 -3.85 2.58 4.20
C THR A 24 -4.31 3.16 2.87
N GLY A 25 -4.04 4.44 2.63
CA GLY A 25 -4.33 5.09 1.35
C GLY A 25 -3.08 5.68 0.70
N ALA A 26 -2.88 5.45 -0.59
CA ALA A 26 -1.82 6.06 -1.38
C ALA A 26 -2.40 7.14 -2.30
N TRP A 27 -1.97 8.40 -2.13
CA TRP A 27 -2.51 9.58 -2.81
C TRP A 27 -1.66 10.06 -3.98
N GLY A 28 -0.40 9.64 -4.08
CA GLY A 28 0.52 9.91 -5.18
C GLY A 28 1.00 8.65 -5.85
N VAL A 29 1.51 8.76 -7.08
CA VAL A 29 2.02 7.62 -7.87
C VAL A 29 3.54 7.45 -7.73
N ASP A 30 4.23 8.41 -7.13
CA ASP A 30 5.67 8.32 -6.91
C ASP A 30 6.01 7.19 -5.93
N LYS A 31 7.19 6.59 -6.12
CA LYS A 31 7.63 5.43 -5.33
C LYS A 31 7.61 5.69 -3.82
N TYR A 32 8.07 6.88 -3.40
CA TYR A 32 8.15 7.20 -1.98
C TYR A 32 6.77 7.22 -1.34
N THR A 33 5.81 7.92 -1.96
CA THR A 33 4.44 8.03 -1.46
C THR A 33 3.71 6.69 -1.46
N CYS A 34 3.79 5.94 -2.56
CA CYS A 34 3.13 4.63 -2.64
C CYS A 34 3.71 3.64 -1.63
N ARG A 35 5.05 3.56 -1.53
CA ARG A 35 5.71 2.67 -0.58
C ARG A 35 5.45 3.05 0.87
N SER A 36 5.30 4.34 1.17
CA SER A 36 4.93 4.82 2.50
C SER A 36 3.57 4.29 2.96
N SER A 37 2.71 3.93 2.02
CA SER A 37 1.35 3.43 2.28
C SER A 37 1.23 1.90 2.18
N LEU A 38 2.35 1.16 2.01
CA LEU A 38 2.30 -0.29 1.93
C LEU A 38 1.83 -0.91 3.26
N SER A 39 0.86 -1.80 3.16
CA SER A 39 0.28 -2.56 4.27
C SER A 39 -0.41 -3.81 3.71
N SER A 40 -1.12 -4.57 4.53
CA SER A 40 -1.90 -5.72 4.05
C SER A 40 -3.05 -5.35 3.11
N ALA A 41 -3.50 -4.08 3.14
CA ALA A 41 -4.50 -3.53 2.23
C ALA A 41 -4.20 -2.07 1.90
N VAL A 42 -4.10 -1.72 0.63
CA VAL A 42 -3.86 -0.35 0.17
C VAL A 42 -5.00 0.09 -0.74
N THR A 43 -5.55 1.27 -0.47
CA THR A 43 -6.45 1.96 -1.37
C THR A 43 -5.66 2.98 -2.17
N PHE A 44 -5.59 2.80 -3.49
CA PHE A 44 -4.94 3.74 -4.38
C PHE A 44 -5.91 4.85 -4.78
N ASN A 45 -5.69 6.06 -4.26
CA ASN A 45 -6.51 7.25 -4.51
C ASN A 45 -5.84 8.15 -5.56
N TRP A 46 -5.58 7.59 -6.74
CA TRP A 46 -4.91 8.33 -7.80
C TRP A 46 -5.87 9.20 -8.59
N LYS A 47 -5.48 10.42 -8.84
CA LYS A 47 -6.19 11.34 -9.75
C LYS A 47 -5.76 11.04 -11.19
N ILE A 48 -6.42 10.12 -11.83
CA ILE A 48 -6.09 9.63 -13.18
C ILE A 48 -6.17 10.70 -14.29
N THR A 49 -6.85 11.81 -14.00
CA THR A 49 -6.97 12.95 -14.92
C THR A 49 -5.92 14.03 -14.68
N GLU A 50 -5.09 13.89 -13.65
CA GLU A 50 -4.06 14.84 -13.33
C GLU A 50 -2.88 14.75 -14.31
N ALA A 51 -2.39 15.90 -14.77
CA ALA A 51 -1.25 15.95 -15.67
C ALA A 51 0.00 15.34 -15.01
N GLY A 52 0.69 14.48 -15.73
CA GLY A 52 1.90 13.80 -15.25
C GLY A 52 1.65 12.47 -14.54
N VAL A 53 0.40 12.06 -14.33
CA VAL A 53 0.09 10.73 -13.81
C VAL A 53 0.14 9.70 -14.94
N SER A 54 1.07 8.76 -14.86
CA SER A 54 1.27 7.70 -15.85
C SER A 54 0.55 6.41 -15.43
N ILE A 55 -0.18 5.81 -16.37
CA ILE A 55 -0.78 4.49 -16.13
C ILE A 55 0.28 3.40 -15.97
N TYR A 56 1.44 3.57 -16.55
CA TYR A 56 2.55 2.62 -16.38
C TYR A 56 3.07 2.67 -14.95
N ASP A 57 3.22 3.88 -14.38
CA ASP A 57 3.60 4.03 -12.97
C ASP A 57 2.56 3.42 -12.03
N MET A 58 1.26 3.61 -12.32
CA MET A 58 0.19 2.98 -11.55
C MET A 58 0.29 1.45 -11.57
N ARG A 59 0.48 0.85 -12.75
CA ARG A 59 0.64 -0.60 -12.90
C ARG A 59 1.86 -1.11 -12.15
N ASP A 60 2.98 -0.40 -12.24
CA ASP A 60 4.20 -0.77 -11.52
C ASP A 60 4.01 -0.71 -10.00
N ARG A 61 3.31 0.32 -9.49
CA ARG A 61 3.01 0.44 -8.06
C ARG A 61 2.04 -0.66 -7.60
N GLN A 62 1.05 -0.98 -8.40
CA GLN A 62 0.13 -2.07 -8.11
C GLN A 62 0.84 -3.42 -8.10
N ALA A 63 1.68 -3.70 -9.09
CA ALA A 63 2.46 -4.93 -9.15
C ALA A 63 3.41 -5.08 -7.95
N GLU A 64 4.09 -3.98 -7.57
CA GLU A 64 4.94 -3.94 -6.38
C GLU A 64 4.13 -4.25 -5.10
N PHE A 65 2.94 -3.67 -4.96
CA PHE A 65 2.05 -3.96 -3.85
C PHE A 65 1.60 -5.42 -3.81
N GLU A 66 1.16 -5.96 -4.94
CA GLU A 66 0.70 -7.36 -5.05
C GLU A 66 1.80 -8.35 -4.69
N GLU A 67 3.04 -8.06 -5.08
CA GLU A 67 4.22 -8.86 -4.74
C GLU A 67 4.51 -8.86 -3.23
N LEU A 68 4.40 -7.69 -2.57
CA LEU A 68 4.70 -7.57 -1.14
C LEU A 68 3.52 -7.94 -0.23
N ARG A 69 2.30 -7.78 -0.71
CA ARG A 69 1.08 -7.97 0.10
C ARG A 69 1.02 -9.26 0.91
N PRO A 70 1.36 -10.44 0.37
CA PRO A 70 1.33 -11.68 1.15
C PRO A 70 2.25 -11.67 2.37
N TYR A 71 3.35 -10.94 2.30
CA TYR A 71 4.34 -10.87 3.37
C TYR A 71 3.91 -9.99 4.55
N PHE A 72 2.93 -9.11 4.38
CA PHE A 72 2.37 -8.34 5.50
C PHE A 72 1.54 -9.19 6.47
N LEU A 73 1.24 -10.43 6.12
CA LEU A 73 0.55 -11.40 6.98
C LEU A 73 1.51 -12.40 7.64
N GLU A 74 2.80 -12.25 7.39
CA GLU A 74 3.88 -13.09 7.89
C GLU A 74 4.67 -12.37 8.99
N ASP A 75 5.85 -12.83 9.31
CA ASP A 75 6.67 -12.21 10.36
C ASP A 75 7.10 -10.78 9.98
N TYR A 76 6.92 -9.87 10.92
CA TYR A 76 7.27 -8.46 10.81
C TYR A 76 8.33 -8.07 11.84
N TYR A 77 9.41 -7.42 11.39
CA TYR A 77 10.47 -6.91 12.25
C TYR A 77 10.77 -5.44 11.95
N PRO A 78 10.66 -4.54 12.96
CA PRO A 78 11.15 -3.18 12.83
C PRO A 78 12.67 -3.18 12.80
N LEU A 79 13.28 -2.38 11.92
CA LEU A 79 14.73 -2.32 11.75
C LEU A 79 15.33 -0.98 12.20
N SER A 80 14.54 0.08 12.34
CA SER A 80 15.00 1.42 12.71
C SER A 80 14.66 1.85 14.12
N GLY A 81 14.21 0.92 14.98
CA GLY A 81 13.81 1.18 16.36
C GLY A 81 12.32 1.38 16.52
N ILE A 82 11.84 1.37 17.78
CA ILE A 82 10.40 1.45 18.11
C ILE A 82 9.94 2.91 18.22
N ASP A 83 10.84 3.84 18.54
CA ASP A 83 10.54 5.26 18.75
C ASP A 83 10.28 6.01 17.45
N ASN A 84 9.62 5.33 16.52
CA ASN A 84 9.35 5.89 15.23
C ASN A 84 8.31 7.00 15.35
N THR A 85 8.75 8.19 15.02
CA THR A 85 7.94 9.39 15.00
C THR A 85 7.78 9.89 13.56
N THR A 86 7.02 10.95 13.36
CA THR A 86 6.95 11.69 12.10
C THR A 86 8.17 12.62 11.90
N ALA A 87 9.23 12.47 12.68
CA ALA A 87 10.45 13.25 12.53
C ALA A 87 11.08 13.04 11.15
N GLU A 88 11.35 14.13 10.44
CA GLU A 88 11.81 14.10 9.05
C GLU A 88 13.31 13.84 8.92
N ASN A 89 14.05 13.88 10.01
CA ASN A 89 15.52 13.76 10.06
C ASN A 89 16.03 12.36 10.38
N THR A 90 15.22 11.33 10.11
CA THR A 90 15.55 9.95 10.45
C THR A 90 15.29 8.98 9.29
N TRP A 91 15.84 7.79 9.42
CA TRP A 91 15.45 6.62 8.63
C TRP A 91 14.25 5.92 9.26
N LEU A 92 13.46 5.28 8.41
CA LEU A 92 12.51 4.25 8.81
C LEU A 92 12.75 3.02 7.95
N ALA A 93 12.90 1.86 8.59
CA ALA A 93 13.08 0.59 7.88
C ALA A 93 12.39 -0.53 8.64
N TYR A 94 11.82 -1.48 7.90
CA TYR A 94 11.24 -2.70 8.43
C TYR A 94 11.51 -3.88 7.51
N GLN A 95 11.42 -5.07 8.10
CA GLN A 95 11.58 -6.35 7.44
C GLN A 95 10.26 -7.11 7.47
N LEU A 96 9.94 -7.71 6.34
CA LEU A 96 8.92 -8.74 6.21
C LEU A 96 9.61 -10.06 5.95
N TYR A 97 9.23 -11.13 6.65
CA TYR A 97 9.87 -12.43 6.52
C TYR A 97 8.85 -13.55 6.47
N ARG A 98 8.95 -14.38 5.46
CA ARG A 98 8.14 -15.58 5.30
C ARG A 98 8.98 -16.82 5.55
N LYS A 99 8.69 -17.47 6.67
CA LYS A 99 9.46 -18.63 7.15
C LYS A 99 9.30 -19.85 6.24
N SER A 100 8.17 -20.01 5.56
CA SER A 100 7.86 -21.21 4.78
C SER A 100 8.81 -21.43 3.60
N ASP A 101 9.33 -20.36 3.00
CA ASP A 101 10.27 -20.38 1.88
C ASP A 101 11.56 -19.57 2.15
N ASP A 102 11.74 -19.17 3.41
CA ASP A 102 12.93 -18.47 3.88
C ASP A 102 13.27 -17.25 3.01
N SER A 103 12.26 -16.44 2.76
CA SER A 103 12.31 -15.26 1.90
C SER A 103 11.68 -14.03 2.57
N GLY A 104 11.96 -12.85 2.04
CA GLY A 104 11.37 -11.64 2.59
C GLY A 104 11.73 -10.38 1.84
N TYR A 105 11.34 -9.27 2.44
CA TYR A 105 11.59 -7.93 1.93
C TYR A 105 12.09 -7.01 3.04
N ILE A 106 13.01 -6.14 2.67
CA ILE A 106 13.38 -4.97 3.45
C ILE A 106 12.77 -3.76 2.75
N VAL A 107 11.98 -2.99 3.46
CA VAL A 107 11.46 -1.71 2.99
C VAL A 107 12.07 -0.61 3.82
N ALA A 108 12.71 0.35 3.17
CA ALA A 108 13.45 1.40 3.84
C ALA A 108 13.21 2.78 3.22
N PHE A 109 13.20 3.79 4.09
CA PHE A 109 12.95 5.19 3.74
C PHE A 109 14.02 6.06 4.38
N ARG A 110 14.69 6.87 3.57
CA ARG A 110 15.45 8.02 4.03
C ARG A 110 14.54 9.25 3.93
N ARG A 111 14.14 9.81 5.07
CA ARG A 111 13.24 10.97 5.12
C ARG A 111 13.94 12.23 4.67
N LYS A 112 13.15 13.28 4.37
CA LYS A 112 13.61 14.45 3.62
C LYS A 112 14.70 15.27 4.31
N GLU A 113 14.74 15.30 5.64
CA GLU A 113 15.72 16.04 6.43
C GLU A 113 16.81 15.14 7.04
N CYS A 114 16.82 13.85 6.69
CA CYS A 114 17.78 12.90 7.22
C CYS A 114 19.19 13.17 6.63
N PRO A 115 20.19 13.53 7.46
CA PRO A 115 21.53 13.84 6.99
C PRO A 115 22.28 12.59 6.52
N ASP A 116 22.00 11.45 7.13
CA ASP A 116 22.75 10.20 6.92
C ASP A 116 22.23 9.49 5.66
N LYS A 117 23.12 9.28 4.69
CA LYS A 117 22.82 8.50 3.50
C LYS A 117 22.82 7.00 3.73
N ASP A 118 23.44 6.55 4.80
CA ASP A 118 23.62 5.16 5.17
C ASP A 118 22.82 4.82 6.44
N CYS A 119 22.21 3.65 6.46
CA CYS A 119 21.52 3.10 7.62
C CYS A 119 21.95 1.64 7.81
N ARG A 120 22.45 1.30 8.99
CA ARG A 120 22.77 -0.08 9.35
C ARG A 120 21.55 -0.74 9.96
N VAL A 121 21.19 -1.90 9.44
CA VAL A 121 20.05 -2.71 9.91
C VAL A 121 20.49 -4.14 10.18
N GLU A 122 19.84 -4.81 11.12
CA GLU A 122 20.11 -6.21 11.49
C GLU A 122 18.85 -7.02 11.22
N LEU A 123 18.96 -8.05 10.36
CA LEU A 123 17.82 -8.87 9.99
C LEU A 123 17.54 -9.94 11.05
N SER A 124 16.25 -10.17 11.31
CA SER A 124 15.77 -11.20 12.22
C SER A 124 15.20 -12.40 11.45
N GLY A 125 15.13 -13.55 12.11
CA GLY A 125 14.51 -14.76 11.56
C GLY A 125 15.33 -15.50 10.52
N VAL A 126 16.36 -14.89 9.93
CA VAL A 126 17.23 -15.50 8.93
C VAL A 126 18.11 -16.60 9.55
N ASN A 127 18.33 -17.69 8.80
CA ASN A 127 19.18 -18.78 9.23
C ASN A 127 20.68 -18.40 9.06
N PRO A 128 21.48 -18.34 10.13
CA PRO A 128 22.88 -17.89 10.06
C PRO A 128 23.76 -18.75 9.16
N ASP A 129 23.42 -20.04 8.99
CA ASP A 129 24.20 -21.01 8.23
C ASP A 129 23.87 -21.03 6.74
N LYS A 130 22.84 -20.29 6.32
CA LYS A 130 22.44 -20.19 4.91
C LYS A 130 23.01 -18.94 4.26
N THR A 131 23.15 -19.01 2.93
CA THR A 131 23.43 -17.84 2.10
C THR A 131 22.13 -17.30 1.53
N TYR A 132 21.98 -16.00 1.50
CA TYR A 132 20.83 -15.30 0.95
C TYR A 132 21.26 -14.48 -0.26
N LEU A 133 20.45 -14.53 -1.31
CA LEU A 133 20.51 -13.61 -2.43
C LEU A 133 19.63 -12.40 -2.13
N LEU A 134 20.25 -11.22 -2.09
CA LEU A 134 19.55 -9.94 -1.93
C LEU A 134 19.48 -9.24 -3.28
N ILE A 135 18.32 -8.76 -3.66
CA ILE A 135 18.10 -8.05 -4.92
C ILE A 135 17.45 -6.69 -4.62
N ASN A 136 18.12 -5.62 -5.00
CA ASN A 136 17.56 -4.28 -4.95
C ASN A 136 16.51 -4.15 -6.09
N LYS A 137 15.24 -3.98 -5.73
CA LYS A 137 14.14 -3.90 -6.70
C LYS A 137 14.16 -2.62 -7.56
N ASP A 138 14.92 -1.62 -7.15
CA ASP A 138 15.01 -0.35 -7.87
C ASP A 138 16.11 -0.34 -8.94
N THR A 139 17.23 -1.01 -8.66
CA THR A 139 18.40 -1.03 -9.55
C THR A 139 18.60 -2.37 -10.25
N GLY A 140 18.06 -3.45 -9.69
CA GLY A 140 18.32 -4.81 -10.12
C GLY A 140 19.65 -5.38 -9.62
N ASP A 141 20.44 -4.60 -8.89
CA ASP A 141 21.69 -5.06 -8.31
C ASP A 141 21.44 -6.18 -7.31
N SER A 142 22.33 -7.15 -7.29
CA SER A 142 22.23 -8.28 -6.39
C SER A 142 23.55 -8.55 -5.67
N ILE A 143 23.42 -8.97 -4.40
CA ILE A 143 24.55 -9.40 -3.57
C ILE A 143 24.18 -10.68 -2.82
N ARG A 144 25.20 -11.46 -2.46
CA ARG A 144 25.04 -12.62 -1.58
C ARG A 144 25.64 -12.32 -0.22
N LYS A 145 24.92 -12.71 0.83
CA LYS A 145 25.30 -12.59 2.22
C LYS A 145 24.87 -13.82 2.99
N THR A 146 25.67 -14.25 3.95
CA THR A 146 25.25 -15.27 4.90
C THR A 146 24.20 -14.71 5.85
N GLY A 147 23.31 -15.55 6.38
CA GLY A 147 22.36 -15.11 7.40
C GLY A 147 23.05 -14.55 8.64
N LYS A 148 24.24 -15.05 8.96
CA LYS A 148 25.09 -14.49 10.01
C LYS A 148 25.45 -13.03 9.72
N GLU A 149 25.98 -12.72 8.51
CA GLU A 149 26.30 -11.34 8.11
C GLU A 149 25.05 -10.44 8.13
N LEU A 150 23.90 -10.98 7.73
CA LEU A 150 22.62 -10.22 7.72
C LEU A 150 22.13 -9.92 9.14
N SER A 151 22.31 -10.84 10.09
CA SER A 151 21.95 -10.62 11.49
C SER A 151 22.96 -9.75 12.24
N GLU A 152 24.23 -9.72 11.79
CA GLU A 152 25.27 -8.85 12.36
C GLU A 152 25.20 -7.42 11.79
N GLY A 153 24.61 -7.21 10.62
CA GLY A 153 24.33 -5.90 10.07
C GLY A 153 24.52 -5.75 8.57
N LEU A 154 23.52 -5.20 7.94
CA LEU A 154 23.49 -4.81 6.53
C LEU A 154 23.42 -3.28 6.44
N THR A 155 24.28 -2.69 5.62
CA THR A 155 24.22 -1.25 5.34
C THR A 155 23.32 -1.00 4.14
N LEU A 156 22.30 -0.17 4.34
CA LEU A 156 21.40 0.35 3.31
C LEU A 156 21.87 1.75 2.94
N THR A 157 21.98 2.04 1.65
CA THR A 157 22.42 3.36 1.17
C THR A 157 21.37 3.98 0.24
N LEU A 158 20.93 5.18 0.58
CA LEU A 158 20.08 6.03 -0.27
C LEU A 158 20.76 7.39 -0.42
N ASN A 159 21.24 7.70 -1.62
CA ASN A 159 21.99 8.94 -1.86
C ASN A 159 21.13 10.19 -1.69
N GLU A 160 19.88 10.12 -2.14
CA GLU A 160 18.97 11.25 -2.11
C GLU A 160 18.05 11.21 -0.88
N PRO A 161 17.81 12.34 -0.21
CA PRO A 161 16.78 12.42 0.82
C PRO A 161 15.38 12.28 0.19
N ARG A 162 14.38 11.99 1.01
CA ARG A 162 13.03 11.68 0.58
C ARG A 162 12.99 10.57 -0.47
N SER A 163 13.71 9.51 -0.23
CA SER A 163 13.80 8.35 -1.10
C SER A 163 13.51 7.05 -0.35
N SER A 164 13.22 6.00 -1.10
CA SER A 164 12.88 4.68 -0.57
C SER A 164 13.54 3.59 -1.38
N MET A 165 13.76 2.43 -0.75
CA MET A 165 14.22 1.23 -1.43
C MET A 165 13.44 0.01 -0.97
N ILE A 166 13.35 -0.97 -1.85
CA ILE A 166 12.89 -2.33 -1.52
C ILE A 166 13.97 -3.31 -1.92
N ILE A 167 14.39 -4.13 -0.96
CA ILE A 167 15.31 -5.25 -1.19
C ILE A 167 14.53 -6.53 -0.97
N ARG A 168 14.42 -7.35 -1.99
CA ARG A 168 13.98 -8.74 -1.86
C ARG A 168 15.16 -9.57 -1.41
N TYR A 169 14.95 -10.47 -0.46
CA TYR A 169 15.94 -11.47 -0.10
C TYR A 169 15.30 -12.85 -0.04
N GLN A 170 16.09 -13.86 -0.37
CA GLN A 170 15.67 -15.26 -0.26
C GLN A 170 16.90 -16.12 -0.01
N SER A 171 16.73 -17.23 0.69
CA SER A 171 17.81 -18.20 0.81
C SER A 171 18.24 -18.66 -0.58
N ASP A 172 19.56 -18.64 -0.83
CA ASP A 172 20.12 -19.09 -2.09
C ASP A 172 19.95 -20.61 -2.15
N LEU A 173 18.92 -21.02 -2.85
CA LEU A 173 18.63 -22.42 -3.10
C LEU A 173 19.59 -22.90 -4.20
N SER A 174 20.85 -23.12 -3.82
CA SER A 174 21.79 -23.91 -4.65
C SER A 174 21.46 -25.43 -4.61
N GLU A 175 20.32 -25.79 -4.06
CA GLU A 175 19.73 -27.12 -4.07
C GLU A 175 18.47 -27.14 -4.95
N PRO A 176 18.09 -28.27 -5.53
CA PRO A 176 17.29 -28.32 -6.75
C PRO A 176 15.98 -27.55 -6.65
N VAL A 177 15.73 -26.82 -7.73
CA VAL A 177 14.43 -26.25 -8.07
C VAL A 177 13.35 -27.26 -7.65
N HIS A 178 12.68 -26.99 -6.54
CA HIS A 178 11.41 -27.65 -6.32
C HIS A 178 10.51 -27.17 -7.46
N ASP A 179 10.20 -28.07 -8.39
CA ASP A 179 9.18 -27.83 -9.37
C ASP A 179 7.98 -27.28 -8.62
N LEU A 180 7.60 -26.07 -8.94
CA LEU A 180 6.31 -25.52 -8.57
C LEU A 180 5.30 -26.43 -9.27
N VAL A 181 4.92 -27.49 -8.61
CA VAL A 181 3.74 -28.26 -9.02
C VAL A 181 2.58 -27.31 -8.79
N VAL A 182 2.16 -26.67 -9.88
CA VAL A 182 0.87 -26.01 -9.90
C VAL A 182 -0.11 -27.13 -9.60
N GLY A 183 -0.57 -27.19 -8.35
CA GLY A 183 -1.55 -28.16 -7.92
C GLY A 183 -2.80 -28.05 -8.77
N GLU A 184 -3.65 -29.04 -8.71
CA GLU A 184 -4.93 -28.99 -9.40
C GLU A 184 -5.64 -27.68 -9.08
N LYS A 185 -6.24 -27.08 -10.13
CA LYS A 185 -7.02 -25.86 -10.06
C LYS A 185 -7.97 -25.94 -8.86
N THR A 186 -7.66 -25.21 -7.81
CA THR A 186 -8.59 -25.10 -6.68
C THR A 186 -9.75 -24.23 -7.13
N ASP A 187 -10.96 -24.49 -6.64
CA ASP A 187 -12.15 -23.65 -6.87
C ASP A 187 -12.05 -22.28 -6.17
N ALA A 188 -10.91 -21.99 -5.55
CA ALA A 188 -10.62 -20.68 -4.96
C ALA A 188 -10.36 -19.67 -6.08
N VAL A 189 -11.39 -18.96 -6.47
CA VAL A 189 -11.32 -17.84 -7.38
C VAL A 189 -10.94 -16.61 -6.58
N LEU A 190 -9.88 -15.90 -7.00
CA LEU A 190 -9.61 -14.55 -6.52
C LEU A 190 -10.84 -13.69 -6.89
N GLN A 191 -11.69 -13.37 -5.91
CA GLN A 191 -13.04 -12.88 -6.21
C GLN A 191 -13.08 -11.45 -6.72
N ALA A 192 -12.07 -10.62 -6.52
CA ALA A 192 -11.96 -9.33 -7.19
C ALA A 192 -10.82 -8.46 -6.66
N ILE A 193 -10.26 -7.64 -7.53
CA ILE A 193 -9.50 -6.43 -7.19
C ILE A 193 -10.52 -5.31 -7.02
N GLY A 194 -10.48 -4.60 -5.89
CA GLY A 194 -11.38 -3.49 -5.61
C GLY A 194 -10.67 -2.13 -5.66
N ALA A 195 -11.39 -1.10 -6.07
CA ALA A 195 -10.99 0.29 -5.93
C ALA A 195 -12.01 1.04 -5.08
N GLU A 196 -11.54 2.09 -4.39
CA GLU A 196 -12.43 3.05 -3.75
C GLU A 196 -12.83 4.12 -4.76
N PHE A 197 -14.11 4.41 -4.80
CA PHE A 197 -14.66 5.45 -5.64
C PHE A 197 -15.31 6.50 -4.75
N ASP A 198 -14.82 7.74 -4.81
CA ASP A 198 -15.42 8.85 -4.10
C ASP A 198 -16.70 9.28 -4.87
N PRO A 199 -17.88 9.16 -4.28
CA PRO A 199 -19.13 9.51 -4.95
C PRO A 199 -19.24 11.01 -5.27
N HIS A 200 -18.47 11.88 -4.58
CA HIS A 200 -18.38 13.29 -4.97
C HIS A 200 -17.80 13.47 -6.37
N PHE A 201 -17.11 12.47 -6.89
CA PHE A 201 -16.58 12.48 -8.25
C PHE A 201 -17.68 12.50 -9.32
N LEU A 202 -18.82 11.91 -9.03
CA LEU A 202 -19.97 11.86 -9.94
C LEU A 202 -21.00 12.96 -9.67
N SER A 203 -20.99 13.58 -8.51
CA SER A 203 -21.96 14.61 -8.15
C SER A 203 -21.69 15.92 -8.89
N GLN A 204 -22.71 16.42 -9.57
CA GLN A 204 -22.66 17.73 -10.24
C GLN A 204 -22.60 18.90 -9.24
N ASN A 205 -22.80 18.65 -7.95
CA ASN A 205 -22.87 19.64 -6.89
C ASN A 205 -21.57 19.81 -6.11
N VAL A 206 -20.47 19.21 -6.54
CA VAL A 206 -19.18 19.35 -5.85
C VAL A 206 -18.59 20.72 -6.14
N THR A 207 -18.58 21.58 -5.13
CA THR A 207 -18.04 22.94 -5.17
C THR A 207 -16.51 23.01 -5.41
N ARG A 208 -15.83 21.91 -5.50
CA ARG A 208 -14.35 21.85 -5.65
C ARG A 208 -13.86 21.55 -7.05
N ASN A 209 -14.64 20.87 -7.86
CA ASN A 209 -14.32 20.58 -9.27
C ASN A 209 -15.64 20.43 -10.00
N ASP A 210 -15.69 20.76 -11.26
CA ASP A 210 -16.86 20.64 -12.14
C ASP A 210 -17.42 19.21 -12.30
N GLY A 211 -17.08 18.27 -11.40
CA GLY A 211 -17.44 16.85 -11.47
C GLY A 211 -16.96 16.16 -12.75
N ALA A 212 -17.04 14.85 -12.80
CA ALA A 212 -16.83 14.13 -14.05
C ALA A 212 -18.03 14.33 -14.96
N LYS A 213 -17.84 14.90 -16.13
CA LYS A 213 -18.88 15.04 -17.14
C LYS A 213 -19.09 13.69 -17.85
N GLU A 214 -20.28 13.47 -18.41
CA GLU A 214 -20.59 12.23 -19.14
C GLU A 214 -19.53 11.87 -20.22
N LYS A 215 -18.96 12.88 -20.86
CA LYS A 215 -17.87 12.70 -21.82
C LYS A 215 -16.59 12.14 -21.18
N ASP A 216 -16.31 12.53 -19.93
CA ASP A 216 -15.12 12.09 -19.20
C ASP A 216 -15.32 10.66 -18.71
N TRP A 217 -16.54 10.31 -18.33
CA TRP A 217 -16.93 8.95 -18.00
C TRP A 217 -16.64 8.00 -19.16
N LYS A 218 -17.24 8.25 -20.32
CA LYS A 218 -17.09 7.36 -21.49
C LYS A 218 -15.68 7.32 -22.07
N ASN A 219 -15.02 8.45 -22.12
CA ASN A 219 -13.75 8.56 -22.84
C ASN A 219 -12.53 8.23 -21.98
N ILE A 220 -12.63 8.38 -20.66
CA ILE A 220 -11.48 8.26 -19.76
C ILE A 220 -11.77 7.22 -18.68
N ILE A 221 -12.80 7.43 -17.87
CA ILE A 221 -13.01 6.69 -16.62
C ILE A 221 -13.38 5.23 -16.90
N GLU A 222 -14.42 5.00 -17.71
CA GLU A 222 -14.87 3.65 -18.07
C GLU A 222 -13.75 2.83 -18.71
N LYS A 223 -13.00 3.47 -19.61
CA LYS A 223 -11.86 2.83 -20.27
C LYS A 223 -10.77 2.45 -19.27
N ARG A 224 -10.45 3.35 -18.33
CA ARG A 224 -9.43 3.09 -17.30
C ARG A 224 -9.87 2.00 -16.34
N ILE A 225 -11.13 1.98 -15.92
CA ILE A 225 -11.68 0.92 -15.05
C ILE A 225 -11.54 -0.44 -15.75
N LYS A 226 -11.87 -0.52 -17.04
CA LYS A 226 -11.71 -1.75 -17.83
C LYS A 226 -10.24 -2.15 -18.00
N ASP A 227 -9.36 -1.19 -18.29
CA ASP A 227 -7.92 -1.44 -18.44
C ASP A 227 -7.26 -1.93 -17.14
N MET A 228 -7.80 -1.52 -15.99
CA MET A 228 -7.31 -1.90 -14.66
C MET A 228 -7.96 -3.18 -14.12
N ASP A 229 -8.90 -3.76 -14.86
CA ASP A 229 -9.65 -4.97 -14.47
C ASP A 229 -10.27 -4.89 -13.07
N ILE A 230 -10.89 -3.74 -12.76
CA ILE A 230 -11.50 -3.48 -11.46
C ILE A 230 -12.88 -4.14 -11.41
N HIS A 231 -13.07 -5.11 -10.51
CA HIS A 231 -14.32 -5.87 -10.38
C HIS A 231 -15.18 -5.45 -9.19
N ARG A 232 -14.61 -4.69 -8.23
CA ARG A 232 -15.33 -4.22 -7.04
C ARG A 232 -15.00 -2.77 -6.76
N LEU A 233 -16.04 -1.98 -6.48
CA LEU A 233 -15.92 -0.59 -6.05
C LEU A 233 -16.34 -0.49 -4.58
N ARG A 234 -15.53 0.16 -3.77
CA ARG A 234 -15.91 0.66 -2.46
C ARG A 234 -16.41 2.08 -2.64
N VAL A 235 -17.63 2.32 -2.27
CA VAL A 235 -18.24 3.65 -2.28
C VAL A 235 -18.46 4.09 -0.85
N MET A 236 -18.03 5.31 -0.50
CA MET A 236 -18.33 5.93 0.79
C MET A 236 -19.67 6.64 0.67
N VAL A 237 -20.61 6.27 1.53
CA VAL A 237 -21.90 6.91 1.63
C VAL A 237 -21.90 7.75 2.90
N LEU A 238 -22.12 9.06 2.75
CA LEU A 238 -22.15 9.97 3.88
C LEU A 238 -23.54 9.96 4.53
N PRO A 239 -23.62 10.01 5.87
CA PRO A 239 -24.90 10.00 6.58
C PRO A 239 -25.91 11.01 6.06
N GLN A 240 -25.50 12.23 5.79
CA GLN A 240 -26.36 13.30 5.28
C GLN A 240 -26.99 13.03 3.90
N TRP A 241 -26.54 12.00 3.19
CA TRP A 241 -27.14 11.64 1.90
C TRP A 241 -28.37 10.77 2.03
N TYR A 242 -28.45 9.96 3.10
CA TYR A 242 -29.59 9.12 3.39
C TYR A 242 -30.41 9.62 4.58
N GLU A 243 -29.82 10.44 5.45
CA GLU A 243 -30.46 11.11 6.58
C GLU A 243 -30.10 12.61 6.53
N PRO A 244 -30.77 13.40 5.66
CA PRO A 244 -30.45 14.80 5.47
C PRO A 244 -30.78 15.70 6.67
N GLU A 245 -31.64 15.26 7.57
CA GLU A 245 -32.00 15.94 8.81
C GLU A 245 -31.65 15.04 9.99
N ASN A 246 -30.65 15.43 10.80
CA ASN A 246 -30.42 14.80 12.08
C ASN A 246 -31.46 15.31 13.08
N ASP A 247 -32.51 14.55 13.33
CA ASP A 247 -33.68 14.94 14.07
C ASP A 247 -33.77 14.32 15.48
N ASN A 248 -32.73 13.64 15.93
CA ASN A 248 -32.69 13.03 17.25
C ASN A 248 -31.39 13.30 18.00
N ASP A 249 -31.52 13.55 19.30
CA ASP A 249 -30.40 13.72 20.22
C ASP A 249 -29.94 12.37 20.84
N ASP A 250 -30.68 11.30 20.60
CA ASP A 250 -30.41 9.96 21.09
C ASP A 250 -30.03 9.01 19.94
N PRO A 251 -28.75 8.60 19.86
CA PRO A 251 -28.30 7.71 18.78
C PRO A 251 -28.93 6.30 18.84
N GLY A 252 -29.64 5.96 19.91
CA GLY A 252 -30.41 4.71 20.03
C GLY A 252 -31.82 4.78 19.42
N LEU A 253 -32.28 5.96 19.04
CA LEU A 253 -33.59 6.18 18.43
C LEU A 253 -33.42 6.51 16.97
N ILE A 254 -33.93 5.67 16.10
CA ILE A 254 -33.89 5.87 14.64
C ILE A 254 -35.27 6.25 14.15
N ASN A 255 -35.38 7.42 13.56
CA ASN A 255 -36.59 7.85 12.87
C ASN A 255 -36.52 7.49 11.39
N TRP A 256 -37.02 6.32 11.05
CA TRP A 256 -36.96 5.77 9.69
C TRP A 256 -37.69 6.62 8.64
N ASP A 257 -38.63 7.46 9.05
CA ASP A 257 -39.38 8.33 8.14
C ASP A 257 -38.52 9.47 7.57
N LYS A 258 -37.38 9.73 8.17
CA LYS A 258 -36.40 10.75 7.74
C LYS A 258 -35.34 10.21 6.79
N PHE A 259 -35.23 8.89 6.69
CA PHE A 259 -34.30 8.26 5.76
C PHE A 259 -34.81 8.35 4.31
N THR A 260 -33.92 8.64 3.38
CA THR A 260 -34.23 8.68 1.96
C THR A 260 -33.13 8.13 1.10
N PHE A 261 -33.45 7.36 0.08
CA PHE A 261 -32.54 6.94 -0.98
C PHE A 261 -32.72 7.78 -2.26
N ASN A 262 -33.54 8.82 -2.19
CA ASN A 262 -33.88 9.67 -3.33
C ASN A 262 -33.09 10.99 -3.35
N SER A 263 -32.09 11.16 -2.47
CA SER A 263 -31.21 12.32 -2.57
C SER A 263 -30.42 12.29 -3.88
N PRO A 264 -30.07 13.45 -4.46
CA PRO A 264 -29.29 13.50 -5.70
C PRO A 264 -27.98 12.72 -5.62
N GLU A 265 -27.34 12.74 -4.44
CA GLU A 265 -26.10 12.02 -4.15
C GLU A 265 -26.33 10.51 -4.16
N MET A 266 -27.38 10.02 -3.50
CA MET A 266 -27.72 8.60 -3.51
C MET A 266 -28.12 8.13 -4.91
N GLN A 267 -28.86 8.93 -5.66
CA GLN A 267 -29.25 8.60 -7.04
C GLN A 267 -28.05 8.56 -8.00
N SER A 268 -26.97 9.28 -7.70
CA SER A 268 -25.75 9.25 -8.51
C SER A 268 -24.93 7.97 -8.34
N LEU A 269 -25.27 7.12 -7.35
CA LEU A 269 -24.61 5.84 -7.12
C LEU A 269 -25.21 4.69 -7.97
N TYR A 270 -26.36 4.90 -8.55
CA TYR A 270 -27.08 3.93 -9.41
C TYR A 270 -26.95 4.31 -10.89
#